data_f3dfbc9ca8963cb15b483a25ed77240f
#
_entry.id   f3dfbc9ca8963cb15b483a25ed77240f
#
_cell.length_a   1.000
_cell.length_b   1.000
_cell.length_c   1.000
_cell.angle_alpha   90.00
_cell.angle_beta   90.00
_cell.angle_gamma   90.00
#
_symmetry.space_group_name_H-M   'P 1'
#
loop_
_entity.id
_entity.type
_entity.pdbx_description
1 polymer ?
#
loop_
_entity_poly.entity_id
_entity_poly.type
_entity_poly.pdbx_seq_one_letter_code
_entity_poly.pdbx_strand_id
1 'polypeptide(L)'
;MMVMVMTIYDRIKQLREQQGLSQQVLAEKVGFKTASAINKIELGLRDINQTKIILFAKALNTTPAYLMGWEDKQENSYSLPQPTITENTATFPVIGDIAAGYDFPAYEDWTGDTIEIPDTYLRGHDKSEFFVLRVKGNSMFPMYHDGDKVLILKQSTLNYSGEIGAILYNDDCGTLKKVEYKEGEDWLNLIPINPNYEPVRIEGEALEHCRVLGVPRLLIRELD
;
A
#
# COMPACT_ATOMS: atom_id res chain seq x y z
N MET A 1 -47.88 24.36 6.58
CA MET A 1 -46.63 24.61 7.30
C MET A 1 -45.51 24.60 6.27
N MET A 2 -44.98 25.78 5.93
CA MET A 2 -43.99 25.92 4.86
C MET A 2 -42.66 25.43 5.41
N VAL A 3 -42.17 24.32 4.89
CA VAL A 3 -40.82 23.82 5.26
C VAL A 3 -39.83 24.80 4.65
N MET A 4 -39.16 25.56 5.49
CA MET A 4 -38.07 26.45 5.08
C MET A 4 -36.89 25.59 4.69
N VAL A 5 -36.60 25.45 3.39
CA VAL A 5 -35.43 24.70 2.90
C VAL A 5 -34.21 25.57 3.19
N MET A 6 -33.36 25.10 4.07
CA MET A 6 -32.08 25.76 4.40
C MET A 6 -31.16 25.74 3.18
N THR A 7 -30.68 26.92 2.79
CA THR A 7 -29.70 27.06 1.72
C THR A 7 -28.28 26.71 2.20
N ILE A 8 -27.34 26.51 1.27
CA ILE A 8 -25.91 26.34 1.58
C ILE A 8 -25.35 27.52 2.41
N TYR A 9 -25.82 28.72 2.16
CA TYR A 9 -25.42 29.93 2.86
C TYR A 9 -25.88 29.96 4.30
N ASP A 10 -27.12 29.52 4.55
CA ASP A 10 -27.70 29.37 5.90
C ASP A 10 -26.94 28.31 6.70
N ARG A 11 -26.58 27.18 6.08
CA ARG A 11 -25.83 26.10 6.70
C ARG A 11 -24.41 26.55 7.07
N ILE A 12 -23.72 27.29 6.21
CA ILE A 12 -22.40 27.87 6.51
C ILE A 12 -22.49 28.80 7.71
N LYS A 13 -23.45 29.72 7.74
CA LYS A 13 -23.66 30.65 8.85
C LYS A 13 -23.95 29.91 10.14
N GLN A 14 -24.89 28.97 10.14
CA GLN A 14 -25.27 28.18 11.29
C GLN A 14 -24.08 27.43 11.89
N LEU A 15 -23.30 26.73 11.05
CA LEU A 15 -22.13 25.98 11.51
C LEU A 15 -21.04 26.88 12.09
N ARG A 16 -20.79 28.02 11.45
CA ARG A 16 -19.84 29.01 11.98
C ARG A 16 -20.25 29.50 13.36
N GLU A 17 -21.53 29.81 13.57
CA GLU A 17 -22.08 30.30 14.86
C GLU A 17 -22.03 29.20 15.92
N GLN A 18 -22.42 27.98 15.57
CA GLN A 18 -22.32 26.82 16.49
C GLN A 18 -20.91 26.55 16.97
N GLN A 19 -19.89 26.80 16.13
CA GLN A 19 -18.49 26.63 16.49
C GLN A 19 -17.87 27.89 17.12
N GLY A 20 -18.66 28.94 17.34
CA GLY A 20 -18.17 30.19 17.93
C GLY A 20 -17.15 30.95 17.05
N LEU A 21 -17.09 30.66 15.76
CA LEU A 21 -16.14 31.30 14.86
C LEU A 21 -16.62 32.67 14.42
N SER A 22 -15.74 33.68 14.46
CA SER A 22 -16.01 34.96 13.80
C SER A 22 -15.92 34.85 12.28
N GLN A 23 -16.61 35.76 11.57
CA GLN A 23 -16.51 35.82 10.10
C GLN A 23 -15.06 36.05 9.62
N GLN A 24 -14.26 36.78 10.40
CA GLN A 24 -12.84 37.02 10.09
C GLN A 24 -12.03 35.72 10.17
N VAL A 25 -12.19 34.95 11.24
CA VAL A 25 -11.51 33.67 11.44
C VAL A 25 -11.90 32.67 10.36
N LEU A 26 -13.20 32.61 9.99
CA LEU A 26 -13.65 31.75 8.90
C LEU A 26 -13.09 32.21 7.55
N ALA A 27 -13.00 33.53 7.29
CA ALA A 27 -12.40 34.06 6.08
C ALA A 27 -10.94 33.56 5.92
N GLU A 28 -10.14 33.69 6.94
CA GLU A 28 -8.75 33.24 6.95
C GLU A 28 -8.63 31.73 6.68
N LYS A 29 -9.45 30.90 7.33
CA LYS A 29 -9.46 29.45 7.12
C LYS A 29 -9.79 29.02 5.69
N VAL A 30 -10.67 29.76 4.99
CA VAL A 30 -11.10 29.44 3.62
C VAL A 30 -10.38 30.27 2.54
N GLY A 31 -9.36 31.05 2.95
CA GLY A 31 -8.49 31.82 2.06
C GLY A 31 -9.14 33.08 1.48
N PHE A 32 -10.02 33.72 2.23
CA PHE A 32 -10.48 35.08 1.94
C PHE A 32 -9.72 36.12 2.77
N LYS A 33 -9.54 37.32 2.22
CA LYS A 33 -8.78 38.36 2.89
C LYS A 33 -9.58 39.16 3.94
N THR A 34 -10.92 39.10 3.89
CA THR A 34 -11.77 39.97 4.73
C THR A 34 -13.04 39.24 5.20
N ALA A 35 -13.51 39.59 6.41
CA ALA A 35 -14.81 39.18 6.92
C ALA A 35 -15.99 39.55 6.03
N SER A 36 -15.90 40.68 5.32
CA SER A 36 -16.94 41.14 4.39
C SER A 36 -17.24 40.12 3.28
N ALA A 37 -16.23 39.32 2.86
CA ALA A 37 -16.45 38.25 1.89
C ALA A 37 -17.35 37.14 2.45
N ILE A 38 -17.15 36.74 3.71
CA ILE A 38 -17.98 35.76 4.40
C ILE A 38 -19.39 36.32 4.62
N ASN A 39 -19.50 37.56 5.08
CA ASN A 39 -20.81 38.20 5.27
C ASN A 39 -21.66 38.17 3.99
N LYS A 40 -21.06 38.52 2.82
CA LYS A 40 -21.77 38.47 1.53
C LYS A 40 -22.19 37.06 1.14
N ILE A 41 -21.37 36.06 1.46
CA ILE A 41 -21.71 34.64 1.22
C ILE A 41 -22.86 34.22 2.11
N GLU A 42 -22.79 34.48 3.41
CA GLU A 42 -23.85 34.10 4.38
C GLU A 42 -25.20 34.80 4.08
N LEU A 43 -25.18 35.95 3.41
CA LEU A 43 -26.37 36.64 2.94
C LEU A 43 -26.85 36.18 1.54
N GLY A 44 -26.18 35.23 0.91
CA GLY A 44 -26.48 34.76 -0.43
C GLY A 44 -26.17 35.79 -1.54
N LEU A 45 -25.43 36.86 -1.21
CA LEU A 45 -25.06 37.92 -2.14
C LEU A 45 -23.80 37.63 -2.97
N ARG A 46 -23.15 36.51 -2.67
CA ARG A 46 -21.97 36.03 -3.36
C ARG A 46 -21.98 34.52 -3.46
N ASP A 47 -21.90 34.04 -4.69
CA ASP A 47 -21.79 32.60 -4.96
C ASP A 47 -20.42 32.04 -4.59
N ILE A 48 -20.40 30.75 -4.31
CA ILE A 48 -19.20 29.97 -4.01
C ILE A 48 -19.07 28.83 -5.02
N ASN A 49 -17.87 28.66 -5.56
CA ASN A 49 -17.59 27.57 -6.47
C ASN A 49 -17.31 26.25 -5.70
N GLN A 50 -17.28 25.12 -6.44
CA GLN A 50 -17.09 23.80 -5.87
C GLN A 50 -15.81 23.69 -5.01
N THR A 51 -14.70 24.28 -5.44
CA THR A 51 -13.45 24.30 -4.68
C THR A 51 -13.63 25.00 -3.32
N LYS A 52 -14.37 26.09 -3.28
CA LYS A 52 -14.65 26.82 -2.03
C LYS A 52 -15.62 26.06 -1.13
N ILE A 53 -16.60 25.31 -1.68
CA ILE A 53 -17.49 24.45 -0.89
C ILE A 53 -16.65 23.43 -0.08
N ILE A 54 -15.65 22.80 -0.71
CA ILE A 54 -14.74 21.86 -0.05
C ILE A 54 -13.96 22.55 1.08
N LEU A 55 -13.46 23.77 0.85
CA LEU A 55 -12.74 24.53 1.86
C LEU A 55 -13.64 24.94 3.04
N PHE A 56 -14.88 25.36 2.77
CA PHE A 56 -15.87 25.65 3.81
C PHE A 56 -16.21 24.39 4.63
N ALA A 57 -16.46 23.27 3.96
CA ALA A 57 -16.73 22.01 4.61
C ALA A 57 -15.60 21.64 5.58
N LYS A 58 -14.34 21.73 5.12
CA LYS A 58 -13.15 21.46 5.93
C LYS A 58 -13.03 22.45 7.10
N ALA A 59 -13.22 23.75 6.85
CA ALA A 59 -13.09 24.79 7.88
C ALA A 59 -14.15 24.72 8.96
N LEU A 60 -15.35 24.20 8.60
CA LEU A 60 -16.52 24.06 9.47
C LEU A 60 -16.74 22.63 9.98
N ASN A 61 -15.76 21.75 9.77
CA ASN A 61 -15.82 20.36 10.22
C ASN A 61 -17.12 19.64 9.82
N THR A 62 -17.45 19.71 8.53
CA THR A 62 -18.67 19.12 7.95
C THR A 62 -18.41 18.57 6.54
N THR A 63 -19.41 17.94 5.90
CA THR A 63 -19.29 17.42 4.53
C THR A 63 -19.73 18.45 3.48
N PRO A 64 -19.17 18.42 2.26
CA PRO A 64 -19.73 19.17 1.13
C PRO A 64 -21.19 18.79 0.88
N ALA A 65 -21.57 17.50 1.06
CA ALA A 65 -22.91 17.00 0.86
C ALA A 65 -23.90 17.60 1.88
N TYR A 66 -23.50 17.73 3.15
CA TYR A 66 -24.29 18.44 4.16
C TYR A 66 -24.47 19.91 3.80
N LEU A 67 -23.39 20.61 3.43
CA LEU A 67 -23.49 22.03 3.00
C LEU A 67 -24.44 22.21 1.81
N MET A 68 -24.39 21.28 0.85
CA MET A 68 -25.27 21.30 -0.34
C MET A 68 -26.72 20.89 -0.05
N GLY A 69 -26.99 20.39 1.16
CA GLY A 69 -28.33 19.93 1.54
C GLY A 69 -28.72 18.55 1.00
N TRP A 70 -27.73 17.75 0.61
CA TRP A 70 -27.94 16.37 0.15
C TRP A 70 -27.99 15.36 1.30
N GLU A 71 -27.55 15.77 2.50
CA GLU A 71 -27.60 15.00 3.75
C GLU A 71 -28.24 15.85 4.84
N ASP A 72 -29.16 15.26 5.61
CA ASP A 72 -29.90 15.96 6.67
C ASP A 72 -29.22 15.88 8.05
N LYS A 73 -28.21 15.05 8.21
CA LYS A 73 -27.44 14.92 9.45
C LYS A 73 -26.03 15.46 9.28
N GLN A 74 -25.64 16.31 10.20
CA GLN A 74 -24.25 16.64 10.41
C GLN A 74 -23.58 15.41 11.03
N GLU A 75 -23.05 14.52 10.21
CA GLU A 75 -22.11 13.55 10.70
C GLU A 75 -20.83 14.29 11.07
N ASN A 76 -20.65 14.50 12.37
CA ASN A 76 -19.42 15.01 12.95
C ASN A 76 -18.31 13.97 12.77
N SER A 77 -17.84 13.80 11.55
CA SER A 77 -16.67 12.99 11.27
C SER A 77 -15.89 13.47 10.04
N TYR A 78 -15.34 14.68 10.13
CA TYR A 78 -13.99 14.86 9.63
C TYR A 78 -12.96 14.62 10.76
N SER A 79 -13.05 13.55 11.46
CA SER A 79 -11.90 12.69 11.47
C SER A 79 -11.72 12.38 9.97
N LEU A 80 -10.62 12.80 9.32
CA LEU A 80 -10.02 11.97 8.27
C LEU A 80 -10.41 10.56 8.67
N PRO A 81 -11.06 9.72 7.79
CA PRO A 81 -11.13 8.35 8.16
C PRO A 81 -9.70 8.05 8.57
N GLN A 82 -9.44 8.10 9.85
CA GLN A 82 -8.44 7.21 10.39
C GLN A 82 -9.00 5.92 9.88
N PRO A 83 -8.35 5.28 8.89
CA PRO A 83 -8.70 3.93 8.69
C PRO A 83 -8.69 3.37 10.10
N THR A 84 -9.84 3.12 10.70
CA THR A 84 -9.98 1.99 11.56
C THR A 84 -9.80 0.84 10.59
N ILE A 85 -8.58 0.79 10.05
CA ILE A 85 -8.00 -0.41 9.61
C ILE A 85 -7.84 -1.19 10.91
N THR A 86 -8.89 -1.87 11.32
CA THR A 86 -8.71 -3.22 11.77
C THR A 86 -8.21 -3.93 10.51
N GLU A 87 -7.06 -3.50 9.98
CA GLU A 87 -6.32 -4.31 9.05
C GLU A 87 -6.01 -5.54 9.87
N ASN A 88 -6.77 -6.59 9.60
CA ASN A 88 -6.33 -7.89 10.01
C ASN A 88 -4.92 -7.99 9.44
N THR A 89 -3.94 -8.08 10.32
CA THR A 89 -2.55 -8.26 9.93
C THR A 89 -2.21 -9.73 10.10
N ALA A 90 -1.55 -10.29 9.12
CA ALA A 90 -0.95 -11.61 9.21
C ALA A 90 0.51 -11.45 9.64
N THR A 91 0.90 -12.16 10.70
CA THR A 91 2.29 -12.20 11.16
C THR A 91 3.04 -13.30 10.43
N PHE A 92 4.19 -12.98 9.86
CA PHE A 92 5.06 -13.92 9.15
C PHE A 92 6.43 -14.01 9.84
N PRO A 93 7.00 -15.21 9.98
CA PRO A 93 8.42 -15.33 10.30
C PRO A 93 9.26 -14.86 9.12
N VAL A 94 10.35 -14.14 9.40
CA VAL A 94 11.33 -13.75 8.40
C VAL A 94 12.38 -14.82 8.28
N ILE A 95 12.48 -15.43 7.10
CA ILE A 95 13.45 -16.48 6.80
C ILE A 95 14.73 -15.83 6.28
N GLY A 96 15.86 -16.12 6.93
CA GLY A 96 17.16 -15.51 6.57
C GLY A 96 17.81 -16.15 5.36
N ASP A 97 17.90 -17.46 5.36
CA ASP A 97 18.46 -18.24 4.26
C ASP A 97 17.45 -19.34 3.86
N ILE A 98 17.39 -19.69 2.60
CA ILE A 98 16.58 -20.81 2.13
C ILE A 98 17.48 -22.04 2.22
N ALA A 99 17.35 -22.81 3.32
CA ALA A 99 18.05 -24.07 3.44
C ALA A 99 17.27 -25.22 2.78
N ALA A 100 17.99 -26.20 2.28
CA ALA A 100 17.46 -27.36 1.60
C ALA A 100 16.64 -28.29 2.54
N GLY A 101 15.34 -28.33 2.29
CA GLY A 101 14.44 -29.33 2.85
C GLY A 101 13.33 -29.65 1.86
N TYR A 102 12.89 -30.91 1.81
CA TYR A 102 11.95 -31.40 0.80
C TYR A 102 10.54 -30.79 0.87
N ASP A 103 10.20 -30.12 1.98
CA ASP A 103 8.92 -29.44 2.20
C ASP A 103 9.18 -28.05 2.76
N PHE A 104 9.27 -27.04 1.91
CA PHE A 104 9.41 -25.60 2.23
C PHE A 104 10.41 -25.27 3.36
N PRO A 105 11.06 -24.09 3.31
CA PRO A 105 12.12 -23.76 4.24
C PRO A 105 11.72 -24.17 5.65
N ALA A 106 12.42 -25.15 6.19
CA ALA A 106 12.22 -25.57 7.57
C ALA A 106 12.41 -24.30 8.42
N TYR A 107 11.57 -24.14 9.43
CA TYR A 107 11.67 -23.02 10.40
C TYR A 107 13.03 -22.96 11.11
N GLU A 108 13.97 -23.80 10.74
CA GLU A 108 15.32 -23.91 11.31
C GLU A 108 16.20 -22.70 11.01
N ASP A 109 15.93 -21.95 9.91
CA ASP A 109 16.63 -20.69 9.59
C ASP A 109 15.86 -19.45 10.02
N TRP A 110 14.90 -19.60 10.92
CA TRP A 110 14.19 -18.47 11.46
C TRP A 110 15.13 -17.61 12.33
N THR A 111 15.33 -16.37 11.90
CA THR A 111 16.20 -15.40 12.61
C THR A 111 15.64 -14.95 13.95
N GLY A 112 14.43 -15.38 14.33
CA GLY A 112 13.65 -14.86 15.46
C GLY A 112 12.82 -13.63 15.12
N ASP A 113 13.03 -13.03 13.95
CA ASP A 113 12.30 -11.85 13.49
C ASP A 113 10.94 -12.25 12.92
N THR A 114 9.94 -11.41 13.20
CA THR A 114 8.61 -11.50 12.58
C THR A 114 8.27 -10.16 11.94
N ILE A 115 7.36 -10.21 10.95
CA ILE A 115 6.81 -9.01 10.34
C ILE A 115 5.29 -9.13 10.24
N GLU A 116 4.60 -8.05 10.54
CA GLU A 116 3.16 -7.93 10.35
C GLU A 116 2.86 -7.31 9.00
N ILE A 117 2.04 -7.97 8.21
CA ILE A 117 1.64 -7.54 6.88
C ILE A 117 0.12 -7.45 6.83
N PRO A 118 -0.46 -6.30 6.42
CA PRO A 118 -1.90 -6.16 6.25
C PRO A 118 -2.47 -7.20 5.27
N ASP A 119 -3.61 -7.80 5.61
CA ASP A 119 -4.27 -8.84 4.80
C ASP A 119 -4.61 -8.35 3.38
N THR A 120 -4.74 -7.04 3.18
CA THR A 120 -4.95 -6.42 1.87
C THR A 120 -3.86 -6.77 0.85
N TYR A 121 -2.62 -7.00 1.32
CA TYR A 121 -1.51 -7.42 0.45
C TYR A 121 -1.55 -8.91 0.10
N LEU A 122 -2.32 -9.71 0.82
CA LEU A 122 -2.51 -11.14 0.52
C LEU A 122 -3.48 -11.36 -0.66
N ARG A 123 -4.23 -10.31 -1.05
CA ARG A 123 -5.14 -10.32 -2.22
C ARG A 123 -6.11 -11.50 -2.24
N GLY A 124 -6.60 -11.92 -1.07
CA GLY A 124 -7.56 -13.01 -0.92
C GLY A 124 -6.95 -14.41 -0.85
N HIS A 125 -5.63 -14.53 -0.91
CA HIS A 125 -4.91 -15.78 -0.63
C HIS A 125 -4.83 -16.05 0.87
N ASP A 126 -4.75 -17.32 1.25
CA ASP A 126 -4.50 -17.71 2.64
C ASP A 126 -3.06 -17.37 3.05
N LYS A 127 -2.87 -17.01 4.33
CA LYS A 127 -1.55 -16.73 4.89
C LYS A 127 -0.53 -17.86 4.65
N SER A 128 -0.98 -19.11 4.69
CA SER A 128 -0.13 -20.29 4.48
C SER A 128 0.46 -20.39 3.09
N GLU A 129 -0.11 -19.65 2.11
CA GLU A 129 0.40 -19.58 0.75
C GLU A 129 1.59 -18.61 0.60
N PHE A 130 2.00 -17.94 1.69
CA PHE A 130 3.11 -17.00 1.65
C PHE A 130 4.23 -17.38 2.60
N PHE A 131 5.38 -16.77 2.37
CA PHE A 131 6.50 -16.69 3.30
C PHE A 131 7.27 -15.39 3.06
N VAL A 132 8.09 -14.98 4.02
CA VAL A 132 8.90 -13.76 3.92
C VAL A 132 10.37 -14.12 3.91
N LEU A 133 11.08 -13.63 2.89
CA LEU A 133 12.53 -13.75 2.76
C LEU A 133 13.21 -12.44 3.15
N ARG A 134 14.38 -12.55 3.79
CA ARG A 134 15.35 -11.46 3.87
C ARG A 134 16.30 -11.55 2.68
N VAL A 135 16.39 -10.47 1.91
CA VAL A 135 17.36 -10.36 0.80
C VAL A 135 18.77 -10.29 1.37
N LYS A 136 19.68 -11.06 0.80
CA LYS A 136 21.09 -11.09 1.17
C LYS A 136 21.95 -10.74 -0.04
N GLY A 137 22.82 -9.74 0.14
CA GLY A 137 23.71 -9.26 -0.91
C GLY A 137 23.05 -8.33 -1.94
N ASN A 138 23.81 -7.97 -2.97
CA ASN A 138 23.47 -6.89 -3.90
C ASN A 138 23.23 -7.34 -5.34
N SER A 139 23.06 -8.63 -5.59
CA SER A 139 22.87 -9.14 -6.97
C SER A 139 21.61 -8.64 -7.67
N MET A 140 20.60 -8.21 -6.87
CA MET A 140 19.33 -7.69 -7.37
C MET A 140 19.19 -6.17 -7.20
N PHE A 141 20.28 -5.47 -6.84
CA PHE A 141 20.32 -4.01 -6.81
C PHE A 141 20.13 -3.42 -8.23
N PRO A 142 19.42 -2.30 -8.43
CA PRO A 142 18.84 -1.42 -7.41
C PRO A 142 17.42 -1.77 -6.96
N MET A 143 16.80 -2.80 -7.50
CA MET A 143 15.42 -3.14 -7.17
C MET A 143 15.29 -3.69 -5.74
N TYR A 144 16.17 -4.63 -5.37
CA TYR A 144 16.23 -5.20 -4.03
C TYR A 144 17.59 -4.90 -3.41
N HIS A 145 17.60 -4.47 -2.16
CA HIS A 145 18.81 -4.17 -1.39
C HIS A 145 19.06 -5.25 -0.34
N ASP A 146 20.29 -5.34 0.09
CA ASP A 146 20.62 -6.17 1.25
C ASP A 146 19.80 -5.76 2.47
N GLY A 147 19.22 -6.74 3.17
CA GLY A 147 18.35 -6.51 4.31
C GLY A 147 16.86 -6.31 4.01
N ASP A 148 16.46 -6.09 2.75
CA ASP A 148 15.06 -6.01 2.37
C ASP A 148 14.29 -7.26 2.77
N LYS A 149 13.03 -7.10 3.17
CA LYS A 149 12.09 -8.20 3.43
C LYS A 149 11.12 -8.31 2.26
N VAL A 150 10.96 -9.50 1.70
CA VAL A 150 10.13 -9.75 0.52
C VAL A 150 9.09 -10.81 0.82
N LEU A 151 7.80 -10.44 0.69
CA LEU A 151 6.69 -11.39 0.76
C LEU A 151 6.62 -12.17 -0.55
N ILE A 152 6.74 -13.47 -0.47
CA ILE A 152 6.74 -14.40 -1.60
C ILE A 152 5.44 -15.19 -1.58
N LEU A 153 4.70 -15.19 -2.69
CA LEU A 153 3.60 -16.12 -2.92
C LEU A 153 4.18 -17.45 -3.41
N LYS A 154 3.90 -18.52 -2.68
CA LYS A 154 4.31 -19.87 -3.01
C LYS A 154 3.70 -20.33 -4.32
N GLN A 155 4.52 -20.71 -5.27
CA GLN A 155 4.11 -21.36 -6.51
C GLN A 155 5.29 -22.13 -7.10
N SER A 156 4.99 -23.23 -7.78
CA SER A 156 5.99 -24.14 -8.35
C SER A 156 6.45 -23.76 -9.76
N THR A 157 5.84 -22.74 -10.36
CA THR A 157 6.13 -22.27 -11.72
C THR A 157 6.14 -20.76 -11.77
N LEU A 158 6.84 -20.18 -12.73
CA LEU A 158 6.76 -18.75 -13.05
C LEU A 158 5.64 -18.50 -14.06
N ASN A 159 5.08 -17.30 -14.04
CA ASN A 159 3.96 -16.96 -14.92
C ASN A 159 4.45 -16.67 -16.36
N TYR A 160 5.69 -16.23 -16.52
CA TYR A 160 6.33 -15.95 -17.80
C TYR A 160 7.85 -15.93 -17.69
N SER A 161 8.54 -16.18 -18.80
CA SER A 161 10.00 -16.05 -18.89
C SER A 161 10.42 -14.59 -18.71
N GLY A 162 11.37 -14.34 -17.83
CA GLY A 162 11.82 -12.99 -17.43
C GLY A 162 11.17 -12.47 -16.14
N GLU A 163 10.30 -13.24 -15.50
CA GLU A 163 9.76 -12.92 -14.18
C GLU A 163 10.82 -13.08 -13.09
N ILE A 164 10.70 -12.29 -12.01
CA ILE A 164 11.55 -12.46 -10.83
C ILE A 164 10.92 -13.54 -9.96
N GLY A 165 11.72 -14.55 -9.62
CA GLY A 165 11.35 -15.66 -8.77
C GLY A 165 12.29 -15.87 -7.59
N ALA A 166 11.76 -16.41 -6.51
CA ALA A 166 12.54 -17.06 -5.46
C ALA A 166 12.83 -18.48 -5.93
N ILE A 167 14.09 -18.79 -6.14
CA ILE A 167 14.57 -20.05 -6.71
C ILE A 167 15.48 -20.75 -5.73
N LEU A 168 15.28 -22.04 -5.56
CA LEU A 168 16.24 -22.91 -4.93
C LEU A 168 17.01 -23.64 -6.05
N TYR A 169 18.33 -23.65 -6.01
CA TYR A 169 19.19 -24.38 -6.94
C TYR A 169 20.33 -25.05 -6.21
N ASN A 170 20.91 -26.11 -6.76
CA ASN A 170 21.89 -26.98 -6.11
C ASN A 170 21.42 -27.50 -4.74
N ASP A 171 20.11 -27.71 -4.59
CA ASP A 171 19.41 -28.21 -3.39
C ASP A 171 19.48 -27.33 -2.12
N ASP A 172 20.40 -26.36 -2.03
CA ASP A 172 20.63 -25.57 -0.82
C ASP A 172 20.80 -24.04 -1.05
N CYS A 173 20.91 -23.62 -2.30
CA CYS A 173 21.13 -22.22 -2.63
C CYS A 173 19.82 -21.50 -2.98
N GLY A 174 19.20 -20.88 -1.98
CA GLY A 174 18.06 -20.00 -2.19
C GLY A 174 18.49 -18.64 -2.74
N THR A 175 17.81 -18.17 -3.80
CA THR A 175 18.12 -16.89 -4.42
C THR A 175 16.92 -16.20 -5.01
N LEU A 176 16.98 -14.88 -5.12
CA LEU A 176 16.02 -14.07 -5.87
C LEU A 176 16.69 -13.64 -7.18
N LYS A 177 16.14 -14.01 -8.33
CA LYS A 177 16.68 -13.69 -9.64
C LYS A 177 15.57 -13.46 -10.67
N LYS A 178 15.88 -12.71 -11.72
CA LYS A 178 15.11 -12.76 -12.94
C LYS A 178 15.39 -14.08 -13.63
N VAL A 179 14.37 -14.82 -14.01
CA VAL A 179 14.51 -16.17 -14.55
C VAL A 179 14.08 -16.18 -16.01
N GLU A 180 14.99 -16.51 -16.89
CA GLU A 180 14.68 -16.72 -18.30
C GLU A 180 14.74 -18.21 -18.66
N TYR A 181 13.75 -18.67 -19.39
CA TYR A 181 13.64 -20.03 -19.91
C TYR A 181 12.86 -20.02 -21.21
N LYS A 182 12.94 -21.12 -21.94
CA LYS A 182 12.14 -21.32 -23.14
C LYS A 182 11.42 -22.66 -23.05
N GLU A 183 10.09 -22.61 -23.27
CA GLU A 183 9.29 -23.83 -23.23
C GLU A 183 9.81 -24.91 -24.18
N GLY A 184 9.92 -26.15 -23.67
CA GLY A 184 10.41 -27.29 -24.43
C GLY A 184 11.92 -27.39 -24.53
N GLU A 185 12.66 -26.48 -23.93
CA GLU A 185 14.12 -26.56 -23.78
C GLU A 185 14.50 -26.86 -22.33
N ASP A 186 15.59 -27.59 -22.12
CA ASP A 186 16.04 -28.05 -20.80
C ASP A 186 17.14 -27.11 -20.22
N TRP A 187 16.84 -25.83 -20.16
CA TRP A 187 17.71 -24.84 -19.53
C TRP A 187 16.89 -23.69 -18.91
N LEU A 188 17.49 -23.03 -17.93
CA LEU A 188 17.09 -21.72 -17.43
C LEU A 188 18.31 -20.85 -17.09
N ASN A 189 18.14 -19.54 -17.17
CA ASN A 189 19.13 -18.56 -16.75
C ASN A 189 18.63 -17.83 -15.50
N LEU A 190 19.44 -17.81 -14.46
CA LEU A 190 19.26 -16.98 -13.28
C LEU A 190 20.01 -15.66 -13.47
N ILE A 191 19.30 -14.60 -13.78
CA ILE A 191 19.87 -13.32 -14.20
C ILE A 191 19.78 -12.32 -13.04
N PRO A 192 20.92 -11.81 -12.54
CA PRO A 192 20.96 -10.71 -11.59
C PRO A 192 20.50 -9.41 -12.27
N ILE A 193 19.90 -8.49 -11.51
CA ILE A 193 19.59 -7.13 -12.01
C ILE A 193 20.85 -6.28 -11.97
N ASN A 194 21.72 -6.50 -10.98
CA ASN A 194 22.97 -5.79 -10.83
C ASN A 194 23.99 -6.29 -11.87
N PRO A 195 24.44 -5.42 -12.80
CA PRO A 195 25.35 -5.81 -13.90
C PRO A 195 26.75 -6.21 -13.43
N ASN A 196 27.08 -6.01 -12.15
CA ASN A 196 28.35 -6.46 -11.58
C ASN A 196 28.36 -7.96 -11.24
N TYR A 197 27.26 -8.66 -11.46
CA TYR A 197 27.11 -10.09 -11.21
C TYR A 197 26.79 -10.81 -12.52
N GLU A 198 27.43 -11.96 -12.72
CA GLU A 198 27.21 -12.76 -13.92
C GLU A 198 25.94 -13.62 -13.81
N PRO A 199 25.20 -13.81 -14.91
CA PRO A 199 24.10 -14.77 -14.97
C PRO A 199 24.61 -16.21 -14.73
N VAL A 200 23.77 -17.01 -14.08
CA VAL A 200 24.02 -18.45 -13.89
C VAL A 200 23.08 -19.22 -14.83
N ARG A 201 23.67 -20.03 -15.71
CA ARG A 201 22.93 -20.94 -16.56
C ARG A 201 22.85 -22.31 -15.90
N ILE A 202 21.63 -22.85 -15.83
CA ILE A 202 21.34 -24.18 -15.30
C ILE A 202 20.73 -24.98 -16.44
N GLU A 203 21.26 -26.15 -16.73
CA GLU A 203 20.82 -26.99 -17.86
C GLU A 203 21.02 -28.51 -17.58
N GLY A 204 20.26 -29.34 -18.29
CA GLY A 204 20.32 -30.78 -18.17
C GLY A 204 19.98 -31.28 -16.77
N GLU A 205 20.77 -32.23 -16.25
CA GLU A 205 20.55 -32.85 -14.92
C GLU A 205 20.52 -31.83 -13.77
N ALA A 206 21.20 -30.69 -13.90
CA ALA A 206 21.19 -29.67 -12.86
C ALA A 206 19.82 -29.01 -12.65
N LEU A 207 18.91 -29.10 -13.65
CA LEU A 207 17.53 -28.63 -13.50
C LEU A 207 16.72 -29.45 -12.48
N GLU A 208 17.05 -30.70 -12.26
CA GLU A 208 16.39 -31.56 -11.26
C GLU A 208 16.61 -31.03 -9.84
N HIS A 209 17.73 -30.28 -9.64
CA HIS A 209 18.11 -29.62 -8.39
C HIS A 209 17.71 -28.14 -8.37
N CYS A 210 16.82 -27.73 -9.28
CA CYS A 210 16.32 -26.37 -9.37
C CYS A 210 14.80 -26.32 -9.20
N ARG A 211 14.33 -25.48 -8.28
CA ARG A 211 12.89 -25.33 -7.99
C ARG A 211 12.50 -23.88 -7.87
N VAL A 212 11.35 -23.54 -8.43
CA VAL A 212 10.66 -22.29 -8.13
C VAL A 212 9.99 -22.43 -6.77
N LEU A 213 10.30 -21.55 -5.84
CA LEU A 213 9.67 -21.50 -4.51
C LEU A 213 8.48 -20.53 -4.52
N GLY A 214 8.50 -19.54 -5.38
CA GLY A 214 7.43 -18.56 -5.51
C GLY A 214 7.85 -17.27 -6.17
N VAL A 215 6.93 -16.31 -6.19
CA VAL A 215 7.12 -15.00 -6.81
C VAL A 215 6.92 -13.86 -5.81
N PRO A 216 7.69 -12.78 -5.91
CA PRO A 216 7.56 -11.61 -5.05
C PRO A 216 6.20 -10.93 -5.20
N ARG A 217 5.60 -10.53 -4.08
CA ARG A 217 4.33 -9.78 -4.04
C ARG A 217 4.44 -8.43 -3.35
N LEU A 218 5.31 -8.33 -2.34
CA LEU A 218 5.52 -7.11 -1.59
C LEU A 218 6.99 -7.00 -1.21
N LEU A 219 7.56 -5.82 -1.39
CA LEU A 219 8.88 -5.46 -0.91
C LEU A 219 8.73 -4.50 0.28
N ILE A 220 9.39 -4.81 1.38
CA ILE A 220 9.40 -3.99 2.58
C ILE A 220 10.86 -3.61 2.86
N ARG A 221 11.11 -2.30 2.90
CA ARG A 221 12.41 -1.71 3.19
C ARG A 221 12.29 -0.76 4.35
N GLU A 222 13.11 -0.95 5.36
CA GLU A 222 13.32 0.02 6.42
C GLU A 222 14.29 1.09 5.90
N LEU A 223 13.95 2.35 6.09
CA LEU A 223 14.80 3.48 5.72
C LEU A 223 15.41 4.02 7.00
N ASP A 224 16.74 4.17 7.02
CA ASP A 224 17.49 4.78 8.12
C ASP A 224 17.25 6.30 8.20
#